data_fb5cc49f073e3f827a709f1d703d1a5e
#
_entry.id   fb5cc49f073e3f827a709f1d703d1a5e
#
_cell.length_a   1.000
_cell.length_b   1.000
_cell.length_c   1.000
_cell.angle_alpha   90.00
_cell.angle_beta   90.00
_cell.angle_gamma   90.00
#
_symmetry.space_group_name_H-M   'P 1'
#
loop_
_entity.id
_entity.type
_entity.pdbx_description
1 polymer ?
#
loop_
_entity_poly.entity_id
_entity_poly.type
_entity_poly.pdbx_seq_one_letter_code
_entity_poly.pdbx_strand_id
1 'polypeptide(L)'
;MDVSDWLNANKLTLNAKKSNYVIFRPYQRKLNYSVNIEMIDNCTQIPTTLQCEDHVKYLVVLLDSNLSWKFQIHNVALKISRTVGVVARLRHFVPRTTLLNIYQSLILPYLTYGFATWGQAAKTHLQKILVLQKRALRLMYFSEPRAHAVPLFISSKILPFQMLYAEKVSSIMFDVSCMTAPSNICDFFTKANSKHKHETRFSSSGNYYVQTSRLNLNQDCFSRFGAKLWNAIPNEFRQLSKRALKKNFPDFLLSIMEAEDDYVEVPILLQKMANSASSIQCTNNR
;
A
#
# COMPACT_ATOMS: atom_id res chain seq x y z
N MET A 1 16.68 -9.44 28.70
CA MET A 1 16.37 -10.79 28.19
C MET A 1 17.07 -10.88 26.84
N ASP A 2 18.06 -11.72 26.73
CA ASP A 2 18.78 -11.98 25.48
C ASP A 2 17.86 -12.76 24.52
N VAL A 3 18.08 -12.64 23.20
CA VAL A 3 17.31 -13.37 22.19
C VAL A 3 17.45 -14.88 22.39
N SER A 4 18.63 -15.33 22.81
CA SER A 4 18.91 -16.72 23.15
C SER A 4 18.07 -17.24 24.32
N ASP A 5 17.92 -16.45 25.37
CA ASP A 5 17.09 -16.81 26.53
C ASP A 5 15.63 -16.93 26.14
N TRP A 6 15.15 -15.99 25.29
CA TRP A 6 13.77 -16.02 24.80
C TRP A 6 13.49 -17.28 23.97
N LEU A 7 14.42 -17.63 23.06
CA LEU A 7 14.30 -18.83 22.22
C LEU A 7 14.25 -20.10 23.09
N ASN A 8 15.15 -20.20 24.07
CA ASN A 8 15.19 -21.35 24.99
C ASN A 8 13.92 -21.47 25.80
N ALA A 9 13.41 -20.37 26.34
CA ALA A 9 12.14 -20.34 27.11
C ALA A 9 10.96 -20.84 26.26
N ASN A 10 10.98 -20.57 24.95
CA ASN A 10 9.96 -21.00 23.99
C ASN A 10 10.28 -22.36 23.33
N LYS A 11 11.33 -23.08 23.76
CA LYS A 11 11.78 -24.35 23.17
C LYS A 11 12.04 -24.26 21.64
N LEU A 12 12.57 -23.13 21.21
CA LEU A 12 12.91 -22.88 19.81
C LEU A 12 14.43 -22.94 19.64
N THR A 13 14.89 -23.62 18.59
CA THR A 13 16.29 -23.62 18.16
C THR A 13 16.49 -22.68 16.99
N LEU A 14 17.51 -21.86 17.06
CA LEU A 14 17.85 -20.94 16.00
C LEU A 14 18.68 -21.63 14.92
N ASN A 15 18.27 -21.46 13.66
CA ASN A 15 19.06 -21.93 12.54
C ASN A 15 19.99 -20.80 12.05
N ALA A 16 21.21 -20.74 12.57
CA ALA A 16 22.19 -19.71 12.25
C ALA A 16 22.49 -19.62 10.73
N LYS A 17 22.47 -20.75 10.00
CA LYS A 17 22.68 -20.77 8.53
C LYS A 17 21.56 -20.09 7.73
N LYS A 18 20.37 -19.98 8.31
CA LYS A 18 19.20 -19.31 7.68
C LYS A 18 18.94 -17.93 8.25
N SER A 19 19.71 -17.52 9.26
CA SER A 19 19.58 -16.22 9.90
C SER A 19 20.55 -15.23 9.26
N ASN A 20 20.05 -14.07 8.91
CA ASN A 20 20.81 -12.96 8.37
C ASN A 20 20.32 -11.66 9.00
N TYR A 21 21.04 -10.60 8.81
CA TYR A 21 20.63 -9.27 9.27
C TYR A 21 20.73 -8.22 8.17
N VAL A 22 19.95 -7.18 8.29
CA VAL A 22 19.96 -6.00 7.40
C VAL A 22 20.11 -4.75 8.22
N ILE A 23 20.99 -3.86 7.80
CA ILE A 23 21.16 -2.54 8.41
C ILE A 23 20.37 -1.52 7.59
N PHE A 24 19.31 -0.98 8.18
CA PHE A 24 18.54 0.08 7.55
C PHE A 24 19.26 1.41 7.65
N ARG A 25 19.42 2.08 6.50
CA ARG A 25 20.15 3.33 6.40
C ARG A 25 19.61 4.24 5.28
N PRO A 26 19.74 5.57 5.39
CA PRO A 26 19.50 6.47 4.27
C PRO A 26 20.46 6.16 3.12
N TYR A 27 20.00 6.30 1.88
CA TYR A 27 20.81 6.04 0.69
C TYR A 27 22.13 6.83 0.64
N GLN A 28 22.10 8.08 1.14
CA GLN A 28 23.26 8.98 1.17
C GLN A 28 24.33 8.62 2.20
N ARG A 29 23.98 7.80 3.21
CA ARG A 29 24.89 7.45 4.29
C ARG A 29 25.57 6.11 4.00
N LYS A 30 26.83 6.16 3.61
CA LYS A 30 27.67 4.97 3.51
C LYS A 30 28.12 4.54 4.93
N LEU A 31 28.12 3.23 5.18
CA LEU A 31 28.73 2.70 6.40
C LEU A 31 30.24 2.56 6.17
N ASN A 32 31.02 3.17 7.03
CA ASN A 32 32.48 3.09 6.99
C ASN A 32 33.02 2.00 7.94
N TYR A 33 32.13 1.18 8.50
CA TYR A 33 32.47 0.10 9.43
C TYR A 33 31.62 -1.14 9.10
N SER A 34 32.21 -2.32 9.35
CA SER A 34 31.50 -3.58 9.33
C SER A 34 30.94 -3.88 10.72
N VAL A 35 29.67 -4.21 10.79
CA VAL A 35 29.06 -4.72 12.02
C VAL A 35 29.11 -6.24 11.95
N ASN A 36 29.87 -6.87 12.84
CA ASN A 36 29.88 -8.32 12.97
C ASN A 36 28.90 -8.71 14.08
N ILE A 37 27.86 -9.43 13.72
CA ILE A 37 26.91 -9.99 14.68
C ILE A 37 27.24 -11.48 14.80
N GLU A 38 27.70 -11.87 15.97
CA GLU A 38 27.96 -13.28 16.29
C GLU A 38 26.81 -13.83 17.11
N MET A 39 26.42 -15.02 16.80
CA MET A 39 25.38 -15.75 17.48
C MET A 39 25.93 -17.05 18.04
N ILE A 40 25.71 -17.27 19.31
CA ILE A 40 26.13 -18.50 19.99
C ILE A 40 24.93 -19.47 19.95
N ASP A 41 25.11 -20.60 19.29
CA ASP A 41 24.14 -21.68 19.34
C ASP A 41 24.23 -22.36 20.71
N ASN A 42 23.17 -22.35 21.46
CA ASN A 42 23.10 -22.88 22.81
C ASN A 42 23.34 -24.43 22.88
N CYS A 43 23.12 -25.12 21.78
CA CYS A 43 23.35 -26.58 21.71
C CYS A 43 24.80 -26.92 21.42
N THR A 44 25.47 -26.16 20.55
CA THR A 44 26.82 -26.45 20.08
C THR A 44 27.88 -25.55 20.73
N GLN A 45 27.48 -24.43 21.37
CA GLN A 45 28.36 -23.38 21.92
C GLN A 45 29.35 -22.82 20.88
N ILE A 46 29.08 -23.02 19.58
CA ILE A 46 29.94 -22.53 18.51
C ILE A 46 29.42 -21.16 18.05
N PRO A 47 30.25 -20.12 18.14
CA PRO A 47 29.87 -18.82 17.61
C PRO A 47 29.75 -18.88 16.08
N THR A 48 28.62 -18.46 15.55
CA THR A 48 28.37 -18.35 14.11
C THR A 48 28.14 -16.91 13.75
N THR A 49 28.96 -16.38 12.84
CA THR A 49 28.79 -15.00 12.34
C THR A 49 27.62 -14.94 11.37
N LEU A 50 26.68 -14.05 11.62
CA LEU A 50 25.56 -13.80 10.72
C LEU A 50 26.01 -12.97 9.51
N GLN A 51 25.42 -13.26 8.35
CA GLN A 51 25.70 -12.52 7.13
C GLN A 51 24.86 -11.25 7.05
N CYS A 52 25.50 -10.12 6.67
CA CYS A 52 24.84 -8.89 6.35
C CYS A 52 24.33 -8.93 4.92
N GLU A 53 23.02 -8.78 4.74
CA GLU A 53 22.40 -8.80 3.42
C GLU A 53 21.88 -7.40 3.07
N ASP A 54 21.91 -7.03 1.78
CA ASP A 54 21.33 -5.78 1.30
C ASP A 54 19.80 -5.80 1.29
N HIS A 55 19.20 -6.97 1.24
CA HIS A 55 17.76 -7.16 1.30
C HIS A 55 17.40 -8.51 1.93
N VAL A 56 16.31 -8.53 2.66
CA VAL A 56 15.79 -9.72 3.34
C VAL A 56 14.32 -9.93 3.02
N LYS A 57 13.92 -11.20 2.98
CA LYS A 57 12.52 -11.57 2.83
C LYS A 57 11.89 -11.75 4.21
N TYR A 58 11.02 -10.81 4.58
CA TYR A 58 10.24 -10.88 5.82
C TYR A 58 8.76 -11.03 5.50
N LEU A 59 8.12 -12.10 5.98
CA LEU A 59 6.72 -12.41 5.71
C LEU A 59 6.34 -12.21 4.23
N VAL A 60 7.14 -12.78 3.31
CA VAL A 60 6.96 -12.70 1.84
C VAL A 60 7.26 -11.32 1.23
N VAL A 61 7.42 -10.26 2.01
CA VAL A 61 7.80 -8.93 1.56
C VAL A 61 9.32 -8.81 1.55
N LEU A 62 9.89 -8.27 0.48
CA LEU A 62 11.32 -7.99 0.37
C LEU A 62 11.62 -6.60 0.92
N LEU A 63 12.38 -6.57 2.02
CA LEU A 63 12.86 -5.35 2.67
C LEU A 63 14.29 -5.10 2.24
N ASP A 64 14.57 -3.97 1.62
CA ASP A 64 15.92 -3.54 1.27
C ASP A 64 16.48 -2.54 2.27
N SER A 65 17.80 -2.49 2.40
CA SER A 65 18.54 -1.66 3.37
C SER A 65 18.17 -0.16 3.33
N ASN A 66 17.68 0.31 2.20
CA ASN A 66 17.25 1.70 2.02
C ASN A 66 15.74 1.91 2.08
N LEU A 67 14.94 0.84 2.25
CA LEU A 67 13.47 0.85 2.17
C LEU A 67 12.95 1.49 0.86
N SER A 68 13.68 1.27 -0.23
CA SER A 68 13.31 1.81 -1.56
C SER A 68 12.18 1.02 -2.22
N TRP A 69 11.92 -0.20 -1.74
CA TRP A 69 10.93 -1.13 -2.25
C TRP A 69 11.18 -1.62 -3.68
N LYS A 70 12.33 -1.29 -4.26
CA LYS A 70 12.70 -1.64 -5.64
C LYS A 70 12.63 -3.15 -5.89
N PHE A 71 13.20 -3.95 -4.97
CA PHE A 71 13.22 -5.42 -5.07
C PHE A 71 11.83 -6.00 -4.90
N GLN A 72 11.05 -5.49 -3.96
CA GLN A 72 9.66 -5.92 -3.74
C GLN A 72 8.81 -5.68 -4.99
N ILE A 73 8.83 -4.47 -5.53
CA ILE A 73 8.04 -4.11 -6.71
C ILE A 73 8.48 -4.90 -7.94
N HIS A 74 9.79 -5.13 -8.11
CA HIS A 74 10.29 -5.98 -9.18
C HIS A 74 9.76 -7.41 -9.07
N ASN A 75 9.79 -8.00 -7.88
CA ASN A 75 9.26 -9.34 -7.62
C ASN A 75 7.75 -9.43 -7.88
N VAL A 76 6.97 -8.45 -7.40
CA VAL A 76 5.53 -8.36 -7.68
C VAL A 76 5.28 -8.23 -9.19
N ALA A 77 6.01 -7.37 -9.88
CA ALA A 77 5.89 -7.18 -11.33
C ALA A 77 6.19 -8.46 -12.12
N LEU A 78 7.21 -9.23 -11.72
CA LEU A 78 7.51 -10.53 -12.33
C LEU A 78 6.36 -11.52 -12.17
N LYS A 79 5.76 -11.61 -10.99
CA LYS A 79 4.61 -12.48 -10.73
C LYS A 79 3.39 -12.08 -11.55
N ILE A 80 3.08 -10.79 -11.59
CA ILE A 80 1.98 -10.25 -12.39
C ILE A 80 2.25 -10.51 -13.88
N SER A 81 3.47 -10.29 -14.36
CA SER A 81 3.84 -10.52 -15.78
C SER A 81 3.61 -11.98 -16.20
N ARG A 82 3.92 -12.95 -15.33
CA ARG A 82 3.63 -14.38 -15.59
C ARG A 82 2.12 -14.61 -15.72
N THR A 83 1.31 -14.03 -14.82
CA THR A 83 -0.15 -14.13 -14.89
C THR A 83 -0.70 -13.44 -16.14
N VAL A 84 -0.16 -12.29 -16.54
CA VAL A 84 -0.52 -11.62 -17.82
C VAL A 84 -0.22 -12.54 -19.00
N GLY A 85 0.88 -13.30 -18.98
CA GLY A 85 1.17 -14.34 -19.98
C GLY A 85 0.13 -15.46 -20.02
N VAL A 86 -0.42 -15.88 -18.85
CA VAL A 86 -1.52 -16.84 -18.78
C VAL A 86 -2.79 -16.25 -19.39
N VAL A 87 -3.16 -15.02 -19.05
CA VAL A 87 -4.30 -14.30 -19.62
C VAL A 87 -4.17 -14.19 -21.15
N ALA A 88 -2.98 -13.89 -21.67
CA ALA A 88 -2.73 -13.78 -23.09
C ALA A 88 -3.00 -15.10 -23.86
N ARG A 89 -2.71 -16.24 -23.23
CA ARG A 89 -2.97 -17.56 -23.84
C ARG A 89 -4.45 -17.95 -23.73
N LEU A 90 -5.06 -17.68 -22.59
CA LEU A 90 -6.43 -18.13 -22.30
C LEU A 90 -7.52 -17.26 -22.94
N ARG A 91 -7.21 -16.01 -23.30
CA ARG A 91 -8.22 -15.05 -23.78
C ARG A 91 -9.05 -15.51 -24.96
N HIS A 92 -8.51 -16.42 -25.79
CA HIS A 92 -9.21 -16.97 -26.96
C HIS A 92 -10.06 -18.20 -26.67
N PHE A 93 -9.92 -18.79 -25.45
CA PHE A 93 -10.56 -20.05 -25.09
C PHE A 93 -11.61 -19.90 -23.99
N VAL A 94 -11.59 -18.80 -23.24
CA VAL A 94 -12.48 -18.61 -22.10
C VAL A 94 -13.22 -17.26 -22.18
N PRO A 95 -14.42 -17.15 -21.61
CA PRO A 95 -15.17 -15.91 -21.60
C PRO A 95 -14.48 -14.85 -20.72
N ARG A 96 -14.80 -13.57 -20.98
CA ARG A 96 -14.22 -12.42 -20.23
C ARG A 96 -14.43 -12.52 -18.72
N THR A 97 -15.57 -13.03 -18.28
CA THR A 97 -15.87 -13.24 -16.85
C THR A 97 -14.84 -14.14 -16.18
N THR A 98 -14.42 -15.21 -16.85
CA THR A 98 -13.36 -16.10 -16.35
C THR A 98 -12.01 -15.39 -16.31
N LEU A 99 -11.68 -14.55 -17.32
CA LEU A 99 -10.45 -13.75 -17.31
C LEU A 99 -10.45 -12.73 -16.16
N LEU A 100 -11.59 -12.11 -15.85
CA LEU A 100 -11.74 -11.23 -14.69
C LEU A 100 -11.54 -12.00 -13.36
N ASN A 101 -12.09 -13.22 -13.25
CA ASN A 101 -11.85 -14.08 -12.09
C ASN A 101 -10.36 -14.44 -11.94
N ILE A 102 -9.66 -14.71 -13.06
CA ILE A 102 -8.21 -14.94 -13.06
C ILE A 102 -7.46 -13.67 -12.58
N TYR A 103 -7.87 -12.49 -13.03
CA TYR A 103 -7.29 -11.23 -12.55
C TYR A 103 -7.49 -11.08 -11.03
N GLN A 104 -8.71 -11.29 -10.54
CA GLN A 104 -9.04 -11.16 -9.12
C GLN A 104 -8.31 -12.19 -8.25
N SER A 105 -8.10 -13.40 -8.75
CA SER A 105 -7.48 -14.49 -8.00
C SER A 105 -5.94 -14.47 -8.04
N LEU A 106 -5.34 -14.08 -9.16
CA LEU A 106 -3.91 -14.20 -9.39
C LEU A 106 -3.15 -12.87 -9.52
N ILE A 107 -3.81 -11.75 -9.80
CA ILE A 107 -3.16 -10.44 -9.89
C ILE A 107 -3.46 -9.62 -8.64
N LEU A 108 -4.72 -9.47 -8.29
CA LEU A 108 -5.16 -8.63 -7.18
C LEU A 108 -4.49 -8.98 -5.83
N PRO A 109 -4.30 -10.25 -5.45
CA PRO A 109 -3.62 -10.59 -4.20
C PRO A 109 -2.17 -10.10 -4.15
N TYR A 110 -1.44 -10.13 -5.28
CA TYR A 110 -0.08 -9.58 -5.33
C TYR A 110 -0.04 -8.06 -5.17
N LEU A 111 -1.09 -7.36 -5.61
CA LEU A 111 -1.21 -5.92 -5.46
C LEU A 111 -1.60 -5.50 -4.05
N THR A 112 -2.34 -6.36 -3.35
CA THR A 112 -2.92 -6.04 -2.03
C THR A 112 -2.12 -6.60 -0.86
N TYR A 113 -1.22 -7.58 -1.08
CA TYR A 113 -0.42 -8.14 0.00
C TYR A 113 0.68 -7.18 0.47
N GLY A 114 0.67 -6.86 1.76
CA GLY A 114 1.64 -5.94 2.35
C GLY A 114 1.63 -4.52 1.78
N PHE A 115 0.56 -4.13 1.08
CA PHE A 115 0.44 -2.84 0.38
C PHE A 115 0.70 -1.63 1.28
N ALA A 116 0.37 -1.71 2.58
CA ALA A 116 0.57 -0.62 3.53
C ALA A 116 2.06 -0.26 3.71
N THR A 117 2.97 -1.20 3.43
CA THR A 117 4.40 -0.99 3.55
C THR A 117 5.02 -0.41 2.28
N TRP A 118 4.73 -0.98 1.11
CA TRP A 118 5.39 -0.63 -0.16
C TRP A 118 4.50 0.17 -1.14
N GLY A 119 3.22 0.35 -0.82
CA GLY A 119 2.26 1.01 -1.73
C GLY A 119 2.54 2.49 -2.01
N GLN A 120 3.37 3.14 -1.20
CA GLN A 120 3.86 4.51 -1.39
C GLN A 120 5.31 4.58 -1.87
N ALA A 121 5.82 3.50 -2.44
CA ALA A 121 7.14 3.52 -3.07
C ALA A 121 7.23 4.56 -4.20
N ALA A 122 8.46 4.89 -4.60
CA ALA A 122 8.71 5.86 -5.66
C ALA A 122 7.88 5.57 -6.92
N LYS A 123 7.25 6.60 -7.48
CA LYS A 123 6.38 6.56 -8.65
C LYS A 123 7.00 5.80 -9.83
N THR A 124 8.31 5.98 -10.05
CA THR A 124 9.07 5.28 -11.10
C THR A 124 9.04 3.76 -10.97
N HIS A 125 8.99 3.25 -9.76
CA HIS A 125 8.87 1.82 -9.50
C HIS A 125 7.42 1.34 -9.67
N LEU A 126 6.45 2.06 -9.11
CA LEU A 126 5.02 1.72 -9.17
C LEU A 126 4.46 1.77 -10.59
N GLN A 127 5.03 2.61 -11.47
CA GLN A 127 4.65 2.70 -12.87
C GLN A 127 4.72 1.34 -13.60
N LYS A 128 5.68 0.49 -13.22
CA LYS A 128 5.80 -0.87 -13.81
C LYS A 128 4.56 -1.72 -13.53
N ILE A 129 3.99 -1.60 -12.33
CA ILE A 129 2.76 -2.31 -11.94
C ILE A 129 1.57 -1.79 -12.75
N LEU A 130 1.42 -0.49 -12.87
CA LEU A 130 0.34 0.12 -13.65
C LEU A 130 0.39 -0.29 -15.13
N VAL A 131 1.59 -0.35 -15.73
CA VAL A 131 1.77 -0.82 -17.12
C VAL A 131 1.30 -2.27 -17.28
N LEU A 132 1.60 -3.13 -16.30
CA LEU A 132 1.16 -4.53 -16.33
C LEU A 132 -0.36 -4.66 -16.12
N GLN A 133 -0.97 -3.85 -15.27
CA GLN A 133 -2.43 -3.79 -15.12
C GLN A 133 -3.10 -3.37 -16.45
N LYS A 134 -2.61 -2.29 -17.08
CA LYS A 134 -3.08 -1.83 -18.40
C LYS A 134 -2.99 -2.95 -19.44
N ARG A 135 -1.85 -3.66 -19.48
CA ARG A 135 -1.64 -4.77 -20.40
C ARG A 135 -2.62 -5.93 -20.16
N ALA A 136 -2.85 -6.28 -18.88
CA ALA A 136 -3.82 -7.32 -18.52
C ALA A 136 -5.22 -6.97 -19.03
N LEU A 137 -5.70 -5.74 -18.78
CA LEU A 137 -7.01 -5.28 -19.23
C LEU A 137 -7.13 -5.26 -20.76
N ARG A 138 -6.13 -4.73 -21.48
CA ARG A 138 -6.16 -4.74 -22.96
C ARG A 138 -6.27 -6.14 -23.52
N LEU A 139 -5.57 -7.12 -22.93
CA LEU A 139 -5.66 -8.52 -23.34
C LEU A 139 -7.06 -9.10 -23.08
N MET A 140 -7.68 -8.81 -21.93
CA MET A 140 -9.02 -9.29 -21.57
C MET A 140 -10.13 -8.68 -22.44
N TYR A 141 -9.91 -7.46 -22.93
CA TYR A 141 -10.87 -6.73 -23.76
C TYR A 141 -10.55 -6.78 -25.26
N PHE A 142 -9.54 -7.56 -25.67
CA PHE A 142 -9.08 -7.64 -27.05
C PHE A 142 -8.75 -6.27 -27.69
N SER A 143 -8.35 -5.31 -26.84
CA SER A 143 -7.99 -3.98 -27.29
C SER A 143 -6.57 -3.94 -27.84
N GLU A 144 -6.29 -2.94 -28.66
CA GLU A 144 -4.95 -2.72 -29.20
C GLU A 144 -3.91 -2.47 -28.10
N PRO A 145 -2.61 -2.79 -28.32
CA PRO A 145 -1.55 -2.63 -27.33
C PRO A 145 -1.38 -1.20 -26.80
N ARG A 146 -1.76 -0.19 -27.59
CA ARG A 146 -1.68 1.23 -27.23
C ARG A 146 -3.02 1.89 -26.93
N ALA A 147 -4.13 1.14 -26.98
CA ALA A 147 -5.46 1.68 -26.67
C ALA A 147 -5.49 2.37 -25.31
N HIS A 148 -6.28 3.44 -25.21
CA HIS A 148 -6.51 4.12 -23.93
C HIS A 148 -7.14 3.15 -22.94
N ALA A 149 -6.59 3.04 -21.73
CA ALA A 149 -6.98 1.98 -20.81
C ALA A 149 -7.93 2.47 -19.70
N VAL A 150 -8.21 3.76 -19.57
CA VAL A 150 -9.16 4.30 -18.60
C VAL A 150 -10.55 3.70 -18.79
N PRO A 151 -11.14 3.68 -20.00
CA PRO A 151 -12.45 3.05 -20.22
C PRO A 151 -12.48 1.56 -19.84
N LEU A 152 -11.33 0.86 -19.97
CA LEU A 152 -11.23 -0.56 -19.62
C LEU A 152 -11.25 -0.78 -18.10
N PHE A 153 -10.61 0.10 -17.33
CA PHE A 153 -10.68 0.08 -15.87
C PHE A 153 -12.12 0.32 -15.39
N ILE A 154 -12.80 1.31 -15.96
CA ILE A 154 -14.17 1.67 -15.61
C ILE A 154 -15.12 0.52 -15.94
N SER A 155 -15.09 0.00 -17.17
CA SER A 155 -15.98 -1.09 -17.62
C SER A 155 -15.74 -2.42 -16.91
N SER A 156 -14.51 -2.67 -16.44
CA SER A 156 -14.17 -3.85 -15.64
C SER A 156 -14.40 -3.67 -14.14
N LYS A 157 -14.69 -2.44 -13.67
CA LYS A 157 -14.72 -2.05 -12.26
C LYS A 157 -13.44 -2.42 -11.50
N ILE A 158 -12.30 -2.37 -12.19
CA ILE A 158 -10.99 -2.62 -11.60
C ILE A 158 -10.34 -1.27 -11.30
N LEU A 159 -9.81 -1.12 -10.08
CA LEU A 159 -9.07 0.08 -9.70
C LEU A 159 -7.61 -0.01 -10.17
N PRO A 160 -7.05 1.06 -10.76
CA PRO A 160 -5.61 1.21 -10.91
C PRO A 160 -4.92 1.12 -9.55
N PHE A 161 -3.65 0.67 -9.51
CA PHE A 161 -2.95 0.38 -8.26
C PHE A 161 -3.01 1.52 -7.23
N GLN A 162 -2.85 2.77 -7.66
CA GLN A 162 -2.89 3.92 -6.76
C GLN A 162 -4.26 4.13 -6.10
N MET A 163 -5.34 3.96 -6.87
CA MET A 163 -6.71 4.03 -6.34
C MET A 163 -7.05 2.81 -5.48
N LEU A 164 -6.57 1.63 -5.88
CA LEU A 164 -6.68 0.41 -5.07
C LEU A 164 -5.97 0.59 -3.71
N TYR A 165 -4.80 1.22 -3.71
CA TYR A 165 -4.09 1.58 -2.49
C TYR A 165 -4.93 2.53 -1.62
N ALA A 166 -5.49 3.58 -2.19
CA ALA A 166 -6.37 4.51 -1.47
C ALA A 166 -7.62 3.81 -0.90
N GLU A 167 -8.26 2.91 -1.67
CA GLU A 167 -9.40 2.11 -1.21
C GLU A 167 -9.04 1.23 -0.01
N LYS A 168 -7.90 0.54 -0.06
CA LYS A 168 -7.47 -0.32 1.04
C LYS A 168 -7.09 0.49 2.28
N VAL A 169 -6.38 1.62 2.11
CA VAL A 169 -6.03 2.50 3.22
C VAL A 169 -7.27 3.14 3.84
N SER A 170 -8.28 3.54 3.05
CA SER A 170 -9.53 4.08 3.58
C SER A 170 -10.25 3.10 4.51
N SER A 171 -10.21 1.81 4.17
CA SER A 171 -10.77 0.76 5.02
C SER A 171 -10.04 0.61 6.36
N ILE A 172 -8.70 0.75 6.38
CA ILE A 172 -7.92 0.75 7.62
C ILE A 172 -8.20 2.02 8.43
N MET A 173 -8.26 3.18 7.78
CA MET A 173 -8.56 4.45 8.43
C MET A 173 -9.96 4.48 9.03
N PHE A 174 -10.92 3.79 8.42
CA PHE A 174 -12.24 3.57 9.02
C PHE A 174 -12.12 2.81 10.34
N ASP A 175 -11.36 1.70 10.38
CA ASP A 175 -11.13 0.94 11.62
C ASP A 175 -10.42 1.78 12.68
N VAL A 176 -9.45 2.60 12.28
CA VAL A 176 -8.78 3.56 13.18
C VAL A 176 -9.78 4.58 13.73
N SER A 177 -10.67 5.11 12.90
CA SER A 177 -11.66 6.11 13.34
C SER A 177 -12.67 5.55 14.33
N CYS A 178 -13.03 4.28 14.18
CA CYS A 178 -13.92 3.54 15.08
C CYS A 178 -13.19 2.89 16.27
N MET A 179 -11.87 3.06 16.40
CA MET A 179 -11.03 2.42 17.42
C MET A 179 -11.11 0.87 17.40
N THR A 180 -11.40 0.28 16.26
CA THR A 180 -11.46 -1.18 16.04
C THR A 180 -10.16 -1.75 15.45
N ALA A 181 -9.24 -0.89 15.00
CA ALA A 181 -7.91 -1.30 14.57
C ALA A 181 -7.03 -1.67 15.81
N PRO A 182 -5.99 -2.52 15.61
CA PRO A 182 -5.00 -2.79 16.65
C PRO A 182 -4.39 -1.51 17.22
N SER A 183 -4.11 -1.48 18.54
CA SER A 183 -3.60 -0.28 19.25
C SER A 183 -2.35 0.29 18.58
N ASN A 184 -1.39 -0.55 18.23
CA ASN A 184 -0.16 -0.15 17.53
C ASN A 184 -0.40 0.54 16.18
N ILE A 185 -1.52 0.27 15.50
CA ILE A 185 -1.91 0.99 14.29
C ILE A 185 -2.61 2.31 14.64
N CYS A 186 -3.49 2.31 15.64
CA CYS A 186 -4.17 3.53 16.10
C CYS A 186 -3.16 4.59 16.58
N ASP A 187 -2.07 4.19 17.22
CA ASP A 187 -1.03 5.07 17.76
C ASP A 187 -0.28 5.87 16.68
N PHE A 188 -0.33 5.43 15.42
CA PHE A 188 0.22 6.23 14.32
C PHE A 188 -0.61 7.48 13.98
N PHE A 189 -1.84 7.56 14.46
CA PHE A 189 -2.80 8.58 14.04
C PHE A 189 -3.28 9.40 15.24
N THR A 190 -2.94 10.68 15.25
CA THR A 190 -3.38 11.63 16.28
C THR A 190 -4.53 12.47 15.73
N LYS A 191 -5.64 12.58 16.43
CA LYS A 191 -6.75 13.46 16.02
C LYS A 191 -6.32 14.93 16.07
N ALA A 192 -6.81 15.72 15.12
CA ALA A 192 -6.43 17.14 15.02
C ALA A 192 -6.83 17.96 16.26
N ASN A 193 -7.97 17.64 16.88
CA ASN A 193 -8.46 18.32 18.08
C ASN A 193 -7.54 18.14 19.32
N SER A 194 -6.77 17.05 19.39
CA SER A 194 -5.85 16.83 20.52
C SER A 194 -4.53 17.61 20.39
N LYS A 195 -4.21 18.12 19.18
CA LYS A 195 -2.97 18.90 18.91
C LYS A 195 -3.20 20.41 18.90
N HIS A 196 -4.39 20.87 18.55
CA HIS A 196 -4.71 22.29 18.48
C HIS A 196 -5.39 22.76 19.76
N LYS A 197 -4.89 23.86 20.36
CA LYS A 197 -5.48 24.48 21.54
C LYS A 197 -6.83 25.16 21.24
N HIS A 198 -7.09 25.49 19.98
CA HIS A 198 -8.33 26.14 19.54
C HIS A 198 -9.14 25.22 18.66
N GLU A 199 -10.44 25.17 18.87
CA GLU A 199 -11.37 24.49 18.00
C GLU A 199 -11.47 25.21 16.66
N THR A 200 -11.02 24.53 15.61
CA THR A 200 -11.19 24.98 14.22
C THR A 200 -12.17 24.07 13.52
N ARG A 201 -12.81 24.54 12.42
CA ARG A 201 -13.68 23.70 11.59
C ARG A 201 -12.98 22.39 11.16
N PHE A 202 -11.68 22.47 10.95
CA PHE A 202 -10.87 21.30 10.60
C PHE A 202 -10.75 20.29 11.78
N SER A 203 -10.50 20.77 12.99
CA SER A 203 -10.34 19.91 14.17
C SER A 203 -11.67 19.29 14.62
N SER A 204 -12.79 20.04 14.51
CA SER A 204 -14.12 19.54 14.89
C SER A 204 -14.71 18.53 13.89
N SER A 205 -14.22 18.48 12.65
CA SER A 205 -14.68 17.55 11.62
C SER A 205 -14.13 16.12 11.75
N GLY A 206 -13.51 15.73 12.87
CA GLY A 206 -12.96 14.39 13.10
C GLY A 206 -11.73 14.08 12.25
N ASN A 207 -11.02 15.11 11.79
CA ASN A 207 -9.80 14.99 10.99
C ASN A 207 -8.61 14.55 11.83
N TYR A 208 -7.60 13.97 11.16
CA TYR A 208 -6.32 13.60 11.76
C TYR A 208 -5.25 14.65 11.48
N TYR A 209 -4.36 14.82 12.45
CA TYR A 209 -3.19 15.67 12.30
C TYR A 209 -2.22 15.05 11.28
N VAL A 210 -1.79 15.84 10.31
CA VAL A 210 -0.81 15.45 9.30
C VAL A 210 0.56 15.96 9.73
N GLN A 211 1.41 15.07 10.21
CA GLN A 211 2.76 15.42 10.65
C GLN A 211 3.58 15.97 9.48
N THR A 212 4.22 17.11 9.67
CA THR A 212 5.17 17.67 8.70
C THR A 212 6.49 16.91 8.78
N SER A 213 7.08 16.60 7.64
CA SER A 213 8.38 15.95 7.56
C SER A 213 9.21 16.53 6.43
N ARG A 214 10.52 16.69 6.66
CA ARG A 214 11.48 17.09 5.63
C ARG A 214 12.00 15.89 4.82
N LEU A 215 11.93 14.68 5.38
CA LEU A 215 12.44 13.48 4.73
C LEU A 215 11.37 12.88 3.82
N ASN A 216 11.71 12.58 2.58
CA ASN A 216 10.81 11.94 1.60
C ASN A 216 10.25 10.61 2.10
N LEU A 217 11.07 9.81 2.78
CA LEU A 217 10.64 8.53 3.36
C LEU A 217 9.44 8.71 4.31
N ASN A 218 9.45 9.76 5.13
CA ASN A 218 8.34 10.06 6.04
C ASN A 218 7.19 10.77 5.32
N GLN A 219 7.45 11.45 4.19
CA GLN A 219 6.40 12.08 3.39
C GLN A 219 5.50 11.05 2.73
N ASP A 220 6.07 9.92 2.34
CA ASP A 220 5.40 8.84 1.64
C ASP A 220 5.08 7.65 2.57
N CYS A 221 5.10 7.83 3.90
CA CYS A 221 4.75 6.77 4.83
C CYS A 221 3.23 6.58 4.95
N PHE A 222 2.82 5.35 5.30
CA PHE A 222 1.42 4.97 5.48
C PHE A 222 0.67 5.88 6.45
N SER A 223 1.27 6.23 7.60
CA SER A 223 0.62 7.05 8.62
C SER A 223 0.26 8.45 8.11
N ARG A 224 1.17 9.09 7.36
CA ARG A 224 0.91 10.40 6.79
C ARG A 224 -0.08 10.35 5.63
N PHE A 225 0.05 9.36 4.75
CA PHE A 225 -0.89 9.18 3.66
C PHE A 225 -2.29 8.86 4.18
N GLY A 226 -2.42 7.96 5.16
CA GLY A 226 -3.70 7.60 5.76
C GLY A 226 -4.42 8.81 6.36
N ALA A 227 -3.70 9.66 7.12
CA ALA A 227 -4.26 10.88 7.65
C ALA A 227 -4.72 11.86 6.55
N LYS A 228 -3.90 12.08 5.51
CA LYS A 228 -4.28 12.91 4.36
C LYS A 228 -5.51 12.37 3.62
N LEU A 229 -5.51 11.07 3.36
CA LEU A 229 -6.61 10.40 2.67
C LEU A 229 -7.90 10.53 3.46
N TRP A 230 -7.88 10.21 4.76
CA TRP A 230 -9.06 10.35 5.61
C TRP A 230 -9.61 11.77 5.62
N ASN A 231 -8.74 12.75 5.73
CA ASN A 231 -9.12 14.16 5.73
C ASN A 231 -9.73 14.62 4.38
N ALA A 232 -9.36 13.95 3.29
CA ALA A 232 -9.89 14.24 1.94
C ALA A 232 -11.20 13.48 1.63
N ILE A 233 -11.48 12.36 2.32
CA ILE A 233 -12.73 11.59 2.10
C ILE A 233 -13.94 12.44 2.49
N PRO A 234 -14.97 12.56 1.61
CA PRO A 234 -16.21 13.26 1.94
C PRO A 234 -16.90 12.70 3.18
N ASN A 235 -17.53 13.56 3.98
CA ASN A 235 -18.16 13.18 5.24
C ASN A 235 -19.26 12.11 5.05
N GLU A 236 -19.93 12.10 3.93
CA GLU A 236 -20.93 11.09 3.57
C GLU A 236 -20.34 9.68 3.62
N PHE A 237 -19.15 9.49 3.06
CA PHE A 237 -18.47 8.19 3.10
C PHE A 237 -17.96 7.84 4.49
N ARG A 238 -17.55 8.82 5.31
CA ARG A 238 -17.07 8.57 6.68
C ARG A 238 -18.18 8.14 7.64
N GLN A 239 -19.42 8.52 7.35
CA GLN A 239 -20.61 8.17 8.14
C GLN A 239 -21.21 6.82 7.74
N LEU A 240 -20.79 6.24 6.62
CA LEU A 240 -21.25 4.92 6.18
C LEU A 240 -20.76 3.83 7.13
N SER A 241 -21.45 2.69 7.10
CA SER A 241 -20.89 1.46 7.66
C SER A 241 -19.67 1.00 6.86
N LYS A 242 -18.74 0.26 7.49
CA LYS A 242 -17.55 -0.28 6.81
C LYS A 242 -17.89 -1.07 5.55
N ARG A 243 -19.00 -1.84 5.59
CA ARG A 243 -19.49 -2.61 4.44
C ARG A 243 -19.94 -1.70 3.30
N ALA A 244 -20.68 -0.64 3.62
CA ALA A 244 -21.16 0.33 2.64
C ALA A 244 -19.99 1.15 2.05
N LEU A 245 -19.01 1.55 2.88
CA LEU A 245 -17.79 2.21 2.43
C LEU A 245 -17.04 1.32 1.42
N LYS A 246 -16.77 0.07 1.75
CA LYS A 246 -16.10 -0.87 0.84
C LYS A 246 -16.85 -1.10 -0.46
N LYS A 247 -18.17 -1.01 -0.46
CA LYS A 247 -18.99 -1.18 -1.66
C LYS A 247 -19.00 0.06 -2.54
N ASN A 248 -19.17 1.25 -1.96
CA ASN A 248 -19.47 2.48 -2.70
C ASN A 248 -18.21 3.30 -3.03
N PHE A 249 -17.17 3.22 -2.20
CA PHE A 249 -15.95 4.00 -2.37
C PHE A 249 -15.17 3.67 -3.65
N PRO A 250 -15.06 2.40 -4.09
CA PRO A 250 -14.47 2.07 -5.39
C PRO A 250 -15.16 2.74 -6.58
N ASP A 251 -16.49 2.76 -6.61
CA ASP A 251 -17.26 3.40 -7.68
C ASP A 251 -17.04 4.93 -7.67
N PHE A 252 -16.96 5.55 -6.49
CA PHE A 252 -16.59 6.95 -6.34
C PHE A 252 -15.18 7.26 -6.88
N LEU A 253 -14.20 6.40 -6.60
CA LEU A 253 -12.85 6.57 -7.14
C LEU A 253 -12.82 6.44 -8.67
N LEU A 254 -13.59 5.50 -9.23
CA LEU A 254 -13.73 5.33 -10.68
C LEU A 254 -14.42 6.55 -11.33
N SER A 255 -15.42 7.14 -10.69
CA SER A 255 -16.08 8.35 -11.21
C SER A 255 -15.14 9.56 -11.28
N ILE A 256 -14.21 9.69 -10.33
CA ILE A 256 -13.17 10.73 -10.39
C ILE A 256 -12.24 10.49 -11.59
N MET A 257 -11.87 9.23 -11.86
CA MET A 257 -11.03 8.89 -13.00
C MET A 257 -11.74 9.09 -14.34
N GLU A 258 -13.03 8.81 -14.40
CA GLU A 258 -13.88 9.03 -15.57
C GLU A 258 -14.00 10.53 -15.91
N ALA A 259 -14.20 11.37 -14.89
CA ALA A 259 -14.32 12.83 -15.07
C ALA A 259 -13.01 13.47 -15.58
N GLU A 260 -11.85 12.89 -15.30
CA GLU A 260 -10.55 13.42 -15.75
C GLU A 260 -10.09 12.77 -17.07
N ASP A 261 -10.73 11.71 -17.52
CA ASP A 261 -10.33 10.88 -18.69
C ASP A 261 -8.84 10.47 -18.69
N ASP A 262 -8.22 10.44 -17.48
CA ASP A 262 -6.81 10.05 -17.29
C ASP A 262 -6.59 9.42 -15.90
N TYR A 263 -5.38 8.89 -15.72
CA TYR A 263 -4.93 8.34 -14.44
C TYR A 263 -4.66 9.47 -13.44
N VAL A 264 -5.49 9.52 -12.42
CA VAL A 264 -5.36 10.52 -11.37
C VAL A 264 -4.25 10.13 -10.41
N GLU A 265 -3.21 10.95 -10.33
CA GLU A 265 -2.14 10.77 -9.34
C GLU A 265 -2.66 11.02 -7.93
N VAL A 266 -2.01 10.39 -6.94
CA VAL A 266 -2.44 10.48 -5.54
C VAL A 266 -2.63 11.91 -5.04
N PRO A 267 -1.77 12.89 -5.27
CA PRO A 267 -1.99 14.26 -4.82
C PRO A 267 -3.24 14.89 -5.45
N ILE A 268 -3.43 14.67 -6.76
CA ILE A 268 -4.60 15.17 -7.50
C ILE A 268 -5.87 14.46 -7.02
N LEU A 269 -5.80 13.14 -6.79
CA LEU A 269 -6.90 12.36 -6.24
C LEU A 269 -7.38 12.93 -4.90
N LEU A 270 -6.46 13.19 -3.97
CA LEU A 270 -6.79 13.78 -2.68
C LEU A 270 -7.43 15.17 -2.80
N GLN A 271 -6.92 15.99 -3.72
CA GLN A 271 -7.49 17.32 -3.99
C GLN A 271 -8.91 17.23 -4.57
N LYS A 272 -9.15 16.32 -5.52
CA LYS A 272 -10.47 16.10 -6.13
C LYS A 272 -11.47 15.57 -5.12
N MET A 273 -11.08 14.65 -4.28
CA MET A 273 -11.93 14.16 -3.19
C MET A 273 -12.32 15.26 -2.21
N ALA A 274 -11.38 16.15 -1.85
CA ALA A 274 -11.64 17.27 -0.97
C ALA A 274 -12.57 18.31 -1.62
N ASN A 275 -12.43 18.57 -2.92
CA ASN A 275 -13.31 19.50 -3.67
C ASN A 275 -14.72 18.93 -3.82
N SER A 276 -14.88 17.64 -4.05
CA SER A 276 -16.19 16.97 -4.09
C SER A 276 -16.91 17.10 -2.75
N ALA A 277 -16.20 17.00 -1.63
CA ALA A 277 -16.76 17.24 -0.30
C ALA A 277 -17.30 18.68 -0.11
N SER A 278 -16.65 19.66 -0.73
CA SER A 278 -17.05 21.08 -0.63
C SER A 278 -18.26 21.42 -1.50
N SER A 279 -18.39 20.82 -2.69
CA SER A 279 -19.51 21.06 -3.60
C SER A 279 -20.83 20.48 -3.10
N ILE A 280 -20.79 19.35 -2.41
CA ILE A 280 -21.98 18.69 -1.84
C ILE A 280 -22.53 19.46 -0.64
N GLN A 281 -21.66 20.10 0.17
CA GLN A 281 -22.09 20.95 1.29
C GLN A 281 -22.82 22.23 0.82
N CYS A 282 -22.51 22.75 -0.36
CA CYS A 282 -23.20 23.92 -0.92
C CYS A 282 -24.62 23.62 -1.44
N THR A 283 -24.90 22.36 -1.82
CA THR A 283 -26.22 21.95 -2.32
C THR A 283 -27.21 21.61 -1.21
N ASN A 284 -26.73 21.20 -0.03
CA ASN A 284 -27.57 20.88 1.12
C ASN A 284 -27.95 22.11 2.00
N ASN A 285 -27.41 23.29 1.70
CA ASN A 285 -27.71 24.55 2.40
C ASN A 285 -28.59 25.52 1.56
N ARG A 286 -29.29 25.01 0.56
CA ARG A 286 -30.30 25.76 -0.18
C ARG A 286 -31.71 25.22 0.02
#